data_b32fc1e0a4eeaf2bf4adc38acda8e846
#
_entry.id   b32fc1e0a4eeaf2bf4adc38acda8e846
#
_cell.length_a   1.000
_cell.length_b   1.000
_cell.length_c   1.000
_cell.angle_alpha   90.00
_cell.angle_beta   90.00
_cell.angle_gamma   90.00
#
_symmetry.space_group_name_H-M   'P 1'
#
loop_
_entity.id
_entity.type
_entity.pdbx_description
1 polymer ?
#
loop_
_entity_poly.entity_id
_entity_poly.type
_entity_poly.pdbx_seq_one_letter_code
_entity_poly.pdbx_strand_id
1 'polypeptide(L)'
;LVHYTNIEDMDQVENRVKNLGLAGVDYDMIGLSFYPFWDGDFENMQNVVRMIREKYEKEVVIAETSYCYTSVDGDGSGNSVSGTDDIVPGYPATVQGQANILRDTMDAANSAGALGVFYWEGVWIPVGSSSDDNSEIWETYGSGWASSFAGDYDPDDAGLYYGGCSWDNQALFSFAGKPLPSLNVFKLVKTGQDAELKIDAVPDLYWYFVTGDEIKLPDQTDVIYNDTSKNTKVAVTWDQDAVSKIDNTKEGKYEITGTVSDGTTIICHVEVNLPNVVVNSSFENDDTSMWKITAKGTDPTDFQDKADDAHSGTKALHFWAGDGNADFSVEQQITGLAAGTYSLSCFAQGGDMTEDSKLTLYAIVNGKEYTQDFMVTNWAEWKNPVIPDLKVGEGDKVIIGVHYICNKGSWGTIDDFVLEKVSD
;
A
#
# COMPACT_ATOMS: atom_id res chain seq x y z
N LEU A 1 15.67 38.33 -4.11
CA LEU A 1 15.49 37.01 -3.47
C LEU A 1 16.61 36.09 -3.92
N VAL A 2 17.17 35.29 -3.01
CA VAL A 2 18.09 34.19 -3.29
C VAL A 2 17.35 32.89 -2.92
N HIS A 3 17.41 31.88 -3.78
CA HIS A 3 16.63 30.66 -3.61
C HIS A 3 17.54 29.45 -3.31
N TYR A 4 17.15 28.66 -2.31
CA TYR A 4 17.83 27.42 -1.92
C TYR A 4 16.87 26.23 -1.91
N THR A 5 17.40 25.11 -2.38
CA THR A 5 16.79 23.76 -2.32
C THR A 5 17.52 22.90 -1.29
N ASN A 6 17.00 21.70 -1.02
CA ASN A 6 17.61 20.69 -0.14
C ASN A 6 17.80 21.23 1.29
N ILE A 7 16.70 21.61 1.92
CA ILE A 7 16.69 22.20 3.25
C ILE A 7 16.70 21.19 4.40
N GLU A 8 16.73 19.91 4.10
CA GLU A 8 16.89 18.83 5.08
C GLU A 8 18.21 18.92 5.85
N ASP A 9 19.26 19.51 5.23
CA ASP A 9 20.55 19.81 5.86
C ASP A 9 20.62 21.28 6.26
N MET A 10 20.17 21.58 7.47
CA MET A 10 20.17 22.94 8.02
C MET A 10 21.57 23.57 8.07
N ASP A 11 22.62 22.79 8.38
CA ASP A 11 24.00 23.29 8.45
C ASP A 11 24.49 23.73 7.06
N GLN A 12 24.10 23.02 6.03
CA GLN A 12 24.42 23.37 4.65
C GLN A 12 23.73 24.68 4.24
N VAL A 13 22.44 24.82 4.56
CA VAL A 13 21.69 26.05 4.30
C VAL A 13 22.33 27.22 5.05
N GLU A 14 22.66 27.04 6.33
CA GLU A 14 23.32 28.06 7.12
C GLU A 14 24.65 28.50 6.49
N ASN A 15 25.48 27.55 6.06
CA ASN A 15 26.75 27.89 5.39
C ASN A 15 26.54 28.65 4.09
N ARG A 16 25.52 28.37 3.29
CA ARG A 16 25.19 29.08 2.06
C ARG A 16 24.79 30.54 2.38
N VAL A 17 23.89 30.76 3.34
CA VAL A 17 23.45 32.09 3.77
C VAL A 17 24.64 32.92 4.33
N LYS A 18 25.47 32.27 5.16
CA LYS A 18 26.70 32.92 5.69
C LYS A 18 27.65 33.37 4.57
N ASN A 19 27.83 32.52 3.56
CA ASN A 19 28.74 32.82 2.44
C ASN A 19 28.23 33.99 1.59
N LEU A 20 26.91 34.17 1.42
CA LEU A 20 26.35 35.35 0.77
C LEU A 20 26.76 36.66 1.52
N GLY A 21 26.64 36.64 2.86
CA GLY A 21 27.07 37.78 3.68
C GLY A 21 28.57 38.05 3.58
N LEU A 22 29.42 36.99 3.62
CA LEU A 22 30.86 37.13 3.46
C LEU A 22 31.28 37.66 2.07
N ALA A 23 30.52 37.29 1.04
CA ALA A 23 30.72 37.73 -0.34
C ALA A 23 30.17 39.16 -0.58
N GLY A 24 29.50 39.77 0.40
CA GLY A 24 28.91 41.09 0.28
C GLY A 24 27.75 41.17 -0.72
N VAL A 25 27.03 40.04 -0.91
CA VAL A 25 25.85 39.99 -1.80
C VAL A 25 24.71 40.79 -1.17
N ASP A 26 24.16 41.74 -1.91
CA ASP A 26 23.00 42.52 -1.50
C ASP A 26 21.71 41.79 -1.88
N TYR A 27 20.93 41.37 -0.85
CA TYR A 27 19.65 40.70 -1.01
C TYR A 27 18.75 40.92 0.20
N ASP A 28 17.45 40.89 -0.02
CA ASP A 28 16.43 41.14 1.00
C ASP A 28 15.89 39.86 1.61
N MET A 29 15.79 38.83 0.81
CA MET A 29 14.97 37.65 1.11
C MET A 29 15.62 36.36 0.64
N ILE A 30 15.38 35.28 1.41
CA ILE A 30 15.70 33.89 1.03
C ILE A 30 14.40 33.19 0.65
N GLY A 31 14.39 32.52 -0.51
CA GLY A 31 13.39 31.55 -0.92
C GLY A 31 13.88 30.14 -0.60
N LEU A 32 13.01 29.29 -0.09
CA LEU A 32 13.30 27.89 0.21
C LEU A 32 12.35 27.00 -0.58
N SER A 33 12.86 25.95 -1.22
CA SER A 33 12.03 24.82 -1.62
C SER A 33 11.80 23.95 -0.40
N PHE A 34 10.56 23.55 -0.18
CA PHE A 34 10.18 22.58 0.85
C PHE A 34 9.17 21.61 0.27
N TYR A 35 9.64 20.40 0.04
CA TYR A 35 8.82 19.27 -0.37
C TYR A 35 8.78 18.25 0.78
N PRO A 36 7.64 18.08 1.47
CA PRO A 36 7.56 17.26 2.69
C PRO A 36 7.97 15.79 2.50
N PHE A 37 8.01 15.32 1.28
CA PHE A 37 8.44 13.97 0.91
C PHE A 37 9.95 13.86 0.65
N TRP A 38 10.70 14.99 0.61
CA TRP A 38 12.16 15.02 0.36
C TRP A 38 12.93 15.82 1.41
N ASP A 39 12.40 16.98 1.84
CA ASP A 39 13.15 17.99 2.59
C ASP A 39 12.95 17.90 4.11
N GLY A 40 12.52 16.72 4.61
CA GLY A 40 12.26 16.50 6.02
C GLY A 40 10.87 16.95 6.47
N ASP A 41 10.66 17.01 7.77
CA ASP A 41 9.37 17.34 8.36
C ASP A 41 9.15 18.85 8.52
N PHE A 42 7.97 19.21 8.97
CA PHE A 42 7.60 20.61 9.24
C PHE A 42 8.49 21.25 10.31
N GLU A 43 8.96 20.51 11.30
CA GLU A 43 9.84 21.00 12.35
C GLU A 43 11.19 21.41 11.78
N ASN A 44 11.75 20.60 10.87
CA ASN A 44 12.97 20.94 10.14
C ASN A 44 12.81 22.24 9.35
N MET A 45 11.77 22.35 8.54
CA MET A 45 11.48 23.58 7.78
C MET A 45 11.35 24.80 8.69
N GLN A 46 10.61 24.69 9.80
CA GLN A 46 10.46 25.76 10.78
C GLN A 46 11.80 26.18 11.39
N ASN A 47 12.66 25.23 11.72
CA ASN A 47 13.97 25.50 12.30
C ASN A 47 14.88 26.23 11.31
N VAL A 48 14.87 25.82 10.03
CA VAL A 48 15.61 26.53 8.98
C VAL A 48 15.10 27.97 8.80
N VAL A 49 13.78 28.17 8.75
CA VAL A 49 13.18 29.51 8.64
C VAL A 49 13.59 30.39 9.83
N ARG A 50 13.45 29.90 11.06
CA ARG A 50 13.83 30.63 12.28
C ARG A 50 15.32 30.95 12.29
N MET A 51 16.19 30.00 11.97
CA MET A 51 17.64 30.21 11.90
C MET A 51 18.01 31.39 10.95
N ILE A 52 17.42 31.41 9.75
CA ILE A 52 17.69 32.48 8.79
C ILE A 52 17.20 33.83 9.33
N ARG A 53 16.00 33.90 9.86
CA ARG A 53 15.38 35.12 10.36
C ARG A 53 16.08 35.67 11.60
N GLU A 54 16.37 34.81 12.58
CA GLU A 54 16.93 35.28 13.87
C GLU A 54 18.43 35.53 13.80
N LYS A 55 19.17 34.74 13.03
CA LYS A 55 20.64 34.85 12.99
C LYS A 55 21.16 35.76 11.88
N TYR A 56 20.43 35.82 10.76
CA TYR A 56 20.86 36.57 9.58
C TYR A 56 19.98 37.79 9.26
N GLU A 57 18.91 38.00 10.03
CA GLU A 57 17.97 39.11 9.89
C GLU A 57 17.42 39.23 8.45
N LYS A 58 17.15 38.09 7.79
CA LYS A 58 16.60 38.05 6.43
C LYS A 58 15.17 37.55 6.44
N GLU A 59 14.35 38.12 5.58
CA GLU A 59 13.00 37.60 5.34
C GLU A 59 13.08 36.25 4.62
N VAL A 60 12.10 35.38 4.88
CA VAL A 60 12.02 34.05 4.29
C VAL A 60 10.64 33.79 3.67
N VAL A 61 10.64 33.16 2.52
CA VAL A 61 9.43 32.64 1.86
C VAL A 61 9.67 31.19 1.46
N ILE A 62 8.63 30.34 1.58
CA ILE A 62 8.66 29.04 0.94
C ILE A 62 8.33 29.26 -0.54
N ALA A 63 9.37 29.20 -1.37
CA ALA A 63 9.29 29.53 -2.79
C ALA A 63 8.73 28.38 -3.62
N GLU A 64 8.82 27.15 -3.10
CA GLU A 64 8.30 25.95 -3.75
C GLU A 64 7.76 24.97 -2.70
N THR A 65 6.61 24.41 -2.99
CA THR A 65 6.05 23.21 -2.34
C THR A 65 5.00 22.60 -3.25
N SER A 66 4.83 21.29 -3.21
CA SER A 66 3.73 20.60 -3.88
C SER A 66 3.41 19.28 -3.17
N TYR A 67 2.31 18.65 -3.53
CA TYR A 67 1.96 17.32 -3.07
C TYR A 67 0.96 16.63 -4.01
N CYS A 68 1.00 15.30 -4.06
CA CYS A 68 0.16 14.52 -4.95
C CYS A 68 -1.30 14.45 -4.47
N TYR A 69 -2.25 14.53 -5.42
CA TYR A 69 -3.67 14.28 -5.18
C TYR A 69 -4.11 12.87 -5.58
N THR A 70 -3.21 12.11 -6.19
CA THR A 70 -3.41 10.72 -6.63
C THR A 70 -2.05 10.05 -6.82
N SER A 71 -1.98 8.73 -6.71
CA SER A 71 -0.81 7.93 -7.11
C SER A 71 -0.83 7.51 -8.58
N VAL A 72 -1.91 7.82 -9.30
CA VAL A 72 -2.05 7.47 -10.73
C VAL A 72 -1.13 8.37 -11.56
N ASP A 73 -0.46 7.76 -12.54
CA ASP A 73 0.30 8.44 -13.58
C ASP A 73 -0.64 8.76 -14.76
N GLY A 74 -0.79 10.03 -15.07
CA GLY A 74 -1.76 10.49 -16.07
C GLY A 74 -1.26 10.40 -17.51
N ASP A 75 0.06 10.32 -17.74
CA ASP A 75 0.65 10.34 -19.08
C ASP A 75 1.65 9.21 -19.37
N GLY A 76 1.98 8.38 -18.37
CA GLY A 76 2.89 7.25 -18.54
C GLY A 76 4.39 7.62 -18.52
N SER A 77 4.75 8.82 -18.06
CA SER A 77 6.16 9.22 -17.93
C SER A 77 6.80 8.88 -16.59
N GLY A 78 5.99 8.41 -15.63
CA GLY A 78 6.38 8.18 -14.25
C GLY A 78 6.35 9.44 -13.38
N ASN A 79 5.79 9.31 -12.18
CA ASN A 79 5.61 10.43 -11.24
C ASN A 79 6.78 10.54 -10.25
N SER A 80 7.13 11.77 -9.87
CA SER A 80 8.12 12.05 -8.81
C SER A 80 7.66 11.57 -7.44
N VAL A 81 6.34 11.49 -7.22
CA VAL A 81 5.69 10.92 -6.03
C VAL A 81 4.75 9.81 -6.51
N SER A 82 5.18 8.57 -6.45
CA SER A 82 4.48 7.44 -7.08
C SER A 82 4.26 6.23 -6.19
N GLY A 83 5.11 6.02 -5.18
CA GLY A 83 5.08 4.84 -4.32
C GLY A 83 4.53 5.13 -2.92
N THR A 84 4.32 4.09 -2.14
CA THR A 84 3.94 4.21 -0.73
C THR A 84 5.02 4.88 0.11
N ASP A 85 6.28 4.71 -0.27
CA ASP A 85 7.44 5.28 0.45
C ASP A 85 7.57 6.79 0.25
N ASP A 86 6.97 7.34 -0.82
CA ASP A 86 6.94 8.76 -1.09
C ASP A 86 5.77 9.48 -0.36
N ILE A 87 4.83 8.73 0.19
CA ILE A 87 3.66 9.28 0.86
C ILE A 87 3.99 9.69 2.28
N VAL A 88 3.82 10.97 2.58
CA VAL A 88 4.05 11.50 3.93
C VAL A 88 3.01 10.91 4.90
N PRO A 89 3.43 10.31 6.02
CA PRO A 89 2.51 9.73 7.00
C PRO A 89 1.45 10.73 7.46
N GLY A 90 0.18 10.32 7.39
CA GLY A 90 -0.98 11.17 7.72
C GLY A 90 -1.56 11.97 6.55
N TYR A 91 -0.91 11.97 5.38
CA TYR A 91 -1.37 12.70 4.19
C TYR A 91 -1.47 11.75 2.98
N PRO A 92 -2.55 11.00 2.84
CA PRO A 92 -2.71 10.06 1.72
C PRO A 92 -2.69 10.79 0.37
N ALA A 93 -2.34 10.07 -0.71
CA ALA A 93 -2.39 10.58 -2.08
C ALA A 93 -3.84 10.73 -2.56
N THR A 94 -4.53 11.71 -2.01
CA THR A 94 -5.92 12.09 -2.31
C THR A 94 -6.04 13.61 -2.42
N VAL A 95 -7.12 14.08 -3.02
CA VAL A 95 -7.41 15.52 -3.10
C VAL A 95 -7.46 16.15 -1.70
N GLN A 96 -8.00 15.43 -0.71
CA GLN A 96 -8.03 15.92 0.66
C GLN A 96 -6.66 15.87 1.32
N GLY A 97 -5.86 14.81 1.09
CA GLY A 97 -4.48 14.73 1.57
C GLY A 97 -3.62 15.87 1.04
N GLN A 98 -3.75 16.20 -0.25
CA GLN A 98 -3.11 17.37 -0.86
C GLN A 98 -3.54 18.69 -0.18
N ALA A 99 -4.84 18.86 0.07
CA ALA A 99 -5.34 20.06 0.75
C ALA A 99 -4.82 20.17 2.19
N ASN A 100 -4.79 19.07 2.92
CA ASN A 100 -4.35 19.04 4.32
C ASN A 100 -2.87 19.37 4.45
N ILE A 101 -2.00 18.74 3.67
CA ILE A 101 -0.56 18.98 3.75
C ILE A 101 -0.22 20.42 3.30
N LEU A 102 -0.92 20.96 2.32
CA LEU A 102 -0.73 22.34 1.88
C LEU A 102 -1.15 23.34 2.96
N ARG A 103 -2.29 23.10 3.64
CA ARG A 103 -2.71 23.88 4.81
C ARG A 103 -1.65 23.83 5.91
N ASP A 104 -1.15 22.66 6.25
CA ASP A 104 -0.21 22.47 7.35
C ASP A 104 1.18 23.04 7.00
N THR A 105 1.59 22.98 5.72
CA THR A 105 2.77 23.70 5.23
C THR A 105 2.63 25.21 5.42
N MET A 106 1.48 25.79 5.09
CA MET A 106 1.22 27.22 5.29
C MET A 106 1.22 27.61 6.76
N ASP A 107 0.60 26.79 7.63
CA ASP A 107 0.56 27.02 9.08
C ASP A 107 1.96 26.92 9.71
N ALA A 108 2.72 25.89 9.36
CA ALA A 108 4.09 25.71 9.84
C ALA A 108 5.01 26.85 9.38
N ALA A 109 4.92 27.26 8.12
CA ALA A 109 5.70 28.38 7.57
C ALA A 109 5.35 29.70 8.26
N ASN A 110 4.05 30.00 8.44
CA ASN A 110 3.57 31.18 9.14
C ASN A 110 4.03 31.19 10.61
N SER A 111 3.93 30.05 11.31
CA SER A 111 4.36 29.91 12.71
C SER A 111 5.86 30.10 12.91
N ALA A 112 6.67 29.84 11.90
CA ALA A 112 8.11 30.13 11.88
C ALA A 112 8.43 31.57 11.45
N GLY A 113 7.43 32.32 10.95
CA GLY A 113 7.55 33.71 10.51
C GLY A 113 7.91 33.86 9.04
N ALA A 114 7.74 32.85 8.19
CA ALA A 114 7.85 33.03 6.75
C ALA A 114 6.74 33.96 6.20
N LEU A 115 7.04 34.67 5.13
CA LEU A 115 6.12 35.65 4.53
C LEU A 115 4.99 35.02 3.74
N GLY A 116 5.18 33.78 3.28
CA GLY A 116 4.19 33.07 2.48
C GLY A 116 4.73 31.76 1.89
N VAL A 117 3.85 31.10 1.14
CA VAL A 117 4.12 29.81 0.47
C VAL A 117 3.66 29.92 -0.99
N PHE A 118 4.51 29.52 -1.92
CA PHE A 118 4.18 29.35 -3.32
C PHE A 118 4.06 27.88 -3.66
N TYR A 119 3.00 27.54 -4.39
CA TYR A 119 2.78 26.20 -4.89
C TYR A 119 3.52 26.01 -6.22
N TRP A 120 4.33 24.93 -6.29
CA TRP A 120 5.11 24.62 -7.49
C TRP A 120 4.26 23.91 -8.53
N GLU A 121 4.29 24.43 -9.77
CA GLU A 121 3.71 23.78 -10.97
C GLU A 121 2.23 23.33 -10.82
N GLY A 122 1.46 24.11 -10.08
CA GLY A 122 0.05 23.77 -9.76
C GLY A 122 -0.89 23.62 -10.96
N VAL A 123 -0.44 23.94 -12.18
CA VAL A 123 -1.19 23.79 -13.43
C VAL A 123 -0.58 22.77 -14.40
N TRP A 124 0.46 22.07 -14.01
CA TRP A 124 1.07 21.03 -14.85
C TRP A 124 0.19 19.79 -14.87
N ILE A 125 -0.53 19.61 -15.97
CA ILE A 125 -1.40 18.47 -16.24
C ILE A 125 -0.85 17.70 -17.44
N PRO A 126 -1.24 16.44 -17.65
CA PRO A 126 -0.82 15.65 -18.80
C PRO A 126 -1.12 16.34 -20.13
N VAL A 127 -0.17 16.28 -21.05
CA VAL A 127 -0.31 16.77 -22.43
C VAL A 127 -0.22 15.57 -23.37
N GLY A 128 -1.28 14.75 -23.39
CA GLY A 128 -1.30 13.47 -24.08
C GLY A 128 -0.52 12.38 -23.32
N SER A 129 -0.26 11.25 -23.98
CA SER A 129 0.59 10.19 -23.46
C SER A 129 2.07 10.47 -23.78
N SER A 130 2.97 10.20 -22.84
CA SER A 130 4.42 10.35 -23.06
C SER A 130 4.99 9.43 -24.15
N SER A 131 4.23 8.40 -24.55
CA SER A 131 4.58 7.49 -25.65
C SER A 131 4.15 7.97 -27.03
N ASP A 132 3.35 9.04 -27.10
CA ASP A 132 2.83 9.60 -28.34
C ASP A 132 3.68 10.78 -28.83
N ASP A 133 3.54 11.14 -30.12
CA ASP A 133 4.11 12.40 -30.63
C ASP A 133 3.20 13.56 -30.25
N ASN A 134 3.55 14.23 -29.15
CA ASN A 134 2.81 15.36 -28.59
C ASN A 134 3.30 16.73 -29.10
N SER A 135 4.23 16.77 -30.05
CA SER A 135 4.89 18.01 -30.52
C SER A 135 3.90 19.07 -30.98
N GLU A 136 2.88 18.73 -31.75
CA GLU A 136 1.86 19.68 -32.22
C GLU A 136 1.03 20.26 -31.07
N ILE A 137 0.71 19.46 -30.07
CA ILE A 137 -0.04 19.90 -28.88
C ILE A 137 0.80 20.87 -28.05
N TRP A 138 2.07 20.53 -27.80
CA TRP A 138 3.01 21.37 -27.08
C TRP A 138 3.27 22.70 -27.81
N GLU A 139 3.47 22.68 -29.13
CA GLU A 139 3.67 23.91 -29.92
C GLU A 139 2.41 24.80 -29.96
N THR A 140 1.20 24.22 -29.92
CA THR A 140 -0.05 24.97 -30.00
C THR A 140 -0.49 25.53 -28.64
N TYR A 141 -0.37 24.74 -27.57
CA TYR A 141 -0.97 25.03 -26.27
C TYR A 141 0.02 25.01 -25.11
N GLY A 142 1.21 24.48 -25.30
CA GLY A 142 2.22 24.36 -24.27
C GLY A 142 2.93 25.69 -23.98
N SER A 143 3.76 25.65 -22.96
CA SER A 143 4.63 26.75 -22.56
C SER A 143 5.95 26.22 -22.00
N GLY A 144 6.91 27.09 -21.85
CA GLY A 144 8.20 26.72 -21.34
C GLY A 144 9.07 25.99 -22.38
N TRP A 145 10.12 25.35 -21.92
CA TRP A 145 11.20 24.80 -22.77
C TRP A 145 10.80 23.55 -23.56
N ALA A 146 9.67 22.93 -23.22
CA ALA A 146 9.11 21.82 -24.01
C ALA A 146 8.57 22.25 -25.39
N SER A 147 8.43 23.55 -25.64
CA SER A 147 8.04 24.12 -26.93
C SER A 147 9.15 24.97 -27.54
N SER A 148 9.11 25.19 -28.85
CA SER A 148 10.09 26.04 -29.57
C SER A 148 10.09 27.50 -29.08
N PHE A 149 9.04 27.94 -28.36
CA PHE A 149 8.95 29.28 -27.80
C PHE A 149 10.02 29.56 -26.71
N ALA A 150 10.60 28.52 -26.15
CA ALA A 150 11.70 28.66 -25.19
C ALA A 150 13.07 28.94 -25.83
N GLY A 151 13.19 28.96 -27.15
CA GLY A 151 14.45 29.07 -27.88
C GLY A 151 15.30 30.31 -27.59
N ASP A 152 14.72 31.39 -27.04
CA ASP A 152 15.45 32.58 -26.64
C ASP A 152 16.30 32.38 -25.38
N TYR A 153 15.91 31.48 -24.47
CA TYR A 153 16.61 31.22 -23.23
C TYR A 153 17.18 29.81 -23.09
N ASP A 154 16.70 28.87 -23.90
CA ASP A 154 17.19 27.50 -24.01
C ASP A 154 17.27 27.06 -25.48
N PRO A 155 18.24 27.58 -26.23
CA PRO A 155 18.32 27.33 -27.69
C PRO A 155 18.73 25.91 -28.04
N ASP A 156 19.31 25.17 -27.10
CA ASP A 156 19.83 23.81 -27.35
C ASP A 156 18.74 22.75 -27.16
N ASP A 157 17.82 22.94 -26.21
CA ASP A 157 16.82 21.93 -25.82
C ASP A 157 15.37 22.35 -26.10
N ALA A 158 15.10 23.61 -26.39
CA ALA A 158 13.75 24.10 -26.68
C ALA A 158 13.12 23.39 -27.87
N GLY A 159 11.94 22.80 -27.65
CA GLY A 159 11.20 22.10 -28.68
C GLY A 159 11.79 20.73 -29.08
N LEU A 160 12.68 20.15 -28.28
CA LEU A 160 13.24 18.82 -28.51
C LEU A 160 12.57 17.74 -27.67
N TYR A 161 12.09 18.07 -26.49
CA TYR A 161 11.55 17.14 -25.52
C TYR A 161 10.07 17.40 -25.27
N TYR A 162 9.23 16.74 -26.03
CA TYR A 162 7.78 16.77 -25.88
C TYR A 162 7.27 15.60 -25.02
N GLY A 163 8.04 15.24 -23.99
CA GLY A 163 7.76 14.12 -23.11
C GLY A 163 6.61 14.38 -22.15
N GLY A 164 6.41 13.43 -21.27
CA GLY A 164 5.45 13.55 -20.19
C GLY A 164 5.92 14.40 -19.02
N CYS A 165 5.05 14.55 -18.03
CA CYS A 165 5.26 15.37 -16.86
C CYS A 165 5.30 14.51 -15.60
N SER A 166 6.44 14.42 -14.92
CA SER A 166 6.58 13.69 -13.65
C SER A 166 5.91 14.38 -12.45
N TRP A 167 5.22 15.51 -12.66
CA TRP A 167 4.54 16.30 -11.64
C TRP A 167 3.03 16.40 -11.87
N ASP A 168 2.48 15.71 -12.84
CA ASP A 168 1.10 15.84 -13.26
C ASP A 168 0.10 15.45 -12.15
N ASN A 169 0.47 14.49 -11.29
CA ASN A 169 -0.32 14.07 -10.15
C ASN A 169 -0.23 15.04 -8.94
N GLN A 170 0.58 16.10 -9.04
CA GLN A 170 0.74 17.14 -8.02
C GLN A 170 0.04 18.45 -8.41
N ALA A 171 -0.56 18.55 -9.57
CA ALA A 171 -1.30 19.74 -9.99
C ALA A 171 -2.51 20.02 -9.06
N LEU A 172 -2.99 21.26 -9.06
CA LEU A 172 -4.25 21.67 -8.42
C LEU A 172 -5.46 21.52 -9.35
N PHE A 173 -5.24 20.79 -10.44
CA PHE A 173 -6.22 20.45 -11.46
C PHE A 173 -6.13 18.96 -11.75
N SER A 174 -7.28 18.34 -12.06
CA SER A 174 -7.30 16.93 -12.50
C SER A 174 -6.59 16.78 -13.85
N PHE A 175 -6.26 15.54 -14.24
CA PHE A 175 -5.71 15.23 -15.57
C PHE A 175 -6.56 15.76 -16.75
N ALA A 176 -7.86 15.98 -16.53
CA ALA A 176 -8.75 16.59 -17.50
C ALA A 176 -8.83 18.13 -17.43
N GLY A 177 -7.94 18.77 -16.67
CA GLY A 177 -7.86 20.24 -16.52
C GLY A 177 -8.99 20.86 -15.70
N LYS A 178 -9.70 20.06 -14.87
CA LYS A 178 -10.74 20.60 -13.97
C LYS A 178 -10.14 20.98 -12.63
N PRO A 179 -10.45 22.17 -12.06
CA PRO A 179 -9.98 22.55 -10.74
C PRO A 179 -10.34 21.49 -9.69
N LEU A 180 -9.37 21.09 -8.88
CA LEU A 180 -9.58 20.20 -7.76
C LEU A 180 -10.13 20.97 -6.55
N PRO A 181 -10.94 20.34 -5.67
CA PRO A 181 -11.37 20.96 -4.41
C PRO A 181 -10.24 21.45 -3.52
N SER A 182 -9.04 20.84 -3.57
CA SER A 182 -7.83 21.26 -2.87
C SER A 182 -7.41 22.71 -3.21
N LEU A 183 -7.72 23.22 -4.39
CA LEU A 183 -7.47 24.61 -4.75
C LEU A 183 -8.16 25.62 -3.81
N ASN A 184 -9.25 25.23 -3.14
CA ASN A 184 -9.95 26.09 -2.19
C ASN A 184 -9.15 26.36 -0.90
N VAL A 185 -8.10 25.58 -0.61
CA VAL A 185 -7.30 25.76 0.62
C VAL A 185 -6.74 27.17 0.73
N PHE A 186 -6.30 27.78 -0.36
CA PHE A 186 -5.78 29.15 -0.37
C PHE A 186 -6.83 30.15 0.13
N LYS A 187 -8.09 29.98 -0.29
CA LYS A 187 -9.19 30.84 0.17
C LYS A 187 -9.51 30.60 1.64
N LEU A 188 -9.59 29.32 2.05
CA LEU A 188 -9.93 28.95 3.42
C LEU A 188 -8.87 29.45 4.41
N VAL A 189 -7.58 29.23 4.12
CA VAL A 189 -6.47 29.74 4.93
C VAL A 189 -6.50 31.27 5.01
N LYS A 190 -6.68 31.96 3.88
CA LYS A 190 -6.72 33.43 3.84
C LYS A 190 -7.86 34.02 4.66
N THR A 191 -9.01 33.35 4.73
CA THR A 191 -10.21 33.86 5.42
C THR A 191 -10.36 33.30 6.83
N GLY A 192 -9.52 32.32 7.24
CA GLY A 192 -9.66 31.62 8.52
C GLY A 192 -10.96 30.83 8.63
N GLN A 193 -11.47 30.30 7.51
CA GLN A 193 -12.70 29.52 7.47
C GLN A 193 -12.37 28.03 7.41
N ASP A 194 -13.13 27.23 8.15
CA ASP A 194 -13.10 25.77 8.05
C ASP A 194 -13.90 25.30 6.83
N ALA A 195 -13.46 24.18 6.26
CA ALA A 195 -14.25 23.47 5.26
C ALA A 195 -15.48 22.81 5.91
N GLU A 196 -16.57 22.70 5.16
CA GLU A 196 -17.71 21.89 5.59
C GLU A 196 -17.27 20.41 5.78
N LEU A 197 -17.70 19.81 6.90
CA LEU A 197 -17.39 18.40 7.17
C LEU A 197 -18.07 17.50 6.13
N LYS A 198 -17.27 16.69 5.44
CA LYS A 198 -17.73 15.76 4.38
C LYS A 198 -16.99 14.44 4.49
N ILE A 199 -17.62 13.36 4.00
CA ILE A 199 -16.91 12.10 3.81
C ILE A 199 -15.85 12.32 2.72
N ASP A 200 -14.60 12.01 3.05
CA ASP A 200 -13.45 12.09 2.15
C ASP A 200 -13.16 10.72 1.51
N ALA A 201 -13.22 9.67 2.31
CA ALA A 201 -13.00 8.31 1.84
C ALA A 201 -13.91 7.30 2.54
N VAL A 202 -14.31 6.29 1.78
CA VAL A 202 -14.96 5.08 2.29
C VAL A 202 -14.09 3.92 1.84
N PRO A 203 -13.36 3.24 2.77
CA PRO A 203 -12.52 2.10 2.42
C PRO A 203 -13.32 0.96 1.83
N ASP A 204 -12.77 0.29 0.84
CA ASP A 204 -13.39 -0.92 0.30
C ASP A 204 -13.51 -2.00 1.38
N LEU A 205 -14.59 -2.78 1.28
CA LEU A 205 -14.81 -3.92 2.16
C LEU A 205 -14.45 -5.23 1.46
N TYR A 206 -13.93 -6.17 2.24
CA TYR A 206 -13.67 -7.55 1.82
C TYR A 206 -14.52 -8.47 2.68
N TRP A 207 -15.37 -9.30 2.04
CA TRP A 207 -16.34 -10.13 2.73
C TRP A 207 -16.33 -11.56 2.20
N TYR A 208 -16.24 -12.52 3.09
CA TYR A 208 -16.04 -13.92 2.74
C TYR A 208 -17.22 -14.74 3.19
N PHE A 209 -17.69 -15.65 2.30
CA PHE A 209 -18.72 -16.65 2.56
C PHE A 209 -18.19 -18.03 2.20
N VAL A 210 -18.78 -19.06 2.80
CA VAL A 210 -18.60 -20.43 2.38
C VAL A 210 -19.82 -20.85 1.56
N THR A 211 -19.65 -21.73 0.57
CA THR A 211 -20.78 -22.24 -0.23
C THR A 211 -21.87 -22.81 0.65
N GLY A 212 -23.11 -22.36 0.41
CA GLY A 212 -24.28 -22.68 1.21
C GLY A 212 -24.65 -21.65 2.25
N ASP A 213 -23.78 -20.68 2.55
CA ASP A 213 -24.09 -19.59 3.48
C ASP A 213 -25.18 -18.66 2.94
N GLU A 214 -25.96 -18.05 3.84
CA GLU A 214 -26.83 -16.95 3.49
C GLU A 214 -25.99 -15.70 3.20
N ILE A 215 -26.12 -15.14 2.01
CA ILE A 215 -25.39 -13.93 1.62
C ILE A 215 -26.00 -12.71 2.33
N LYS A 216 -25.27 -12.21 3.32
CA LYS A 216 -25.63 -11.01 4.06
C LYS A 216 -24.44 -10.09 4.22
N LEU A 217 -24.44 -8.97 3.49
CA LEU A 217 -23.43 -7.94 3.61
C LEU A 217 -23.68 -7.06 4.86
N PRO A 218 -22.62 -6.41 5.41
CA PRO A 218 -22.77 -5.53 6.56
C PRO A 218 -23.68 -4.34 6.23
N ASP A 219 -24.46 -3.90 7.20
CA ASP A 219 -25.36 -2.73 7.10
C ASP A 219 -24.67 -1.42 7.48
N GLN A 220 -23.42 -1.46 7.93
CA GLN A 220 -22.60 -0.32 8.32
C GLN A 220 -21.19 -0.48 7.80
N THR A 221 -20.51 0.65 7.59
CA THR A 221 -19.11 0.72 7.13
C THR A 221 -18.37 1.84 7.82
N ASP A 222 -17.05 1.82 7.68
CA ASP A 222 -16.15 2.87 8.11
C ASP A 222 -16.11 3.99 7.07
N VAL A 223 -16.04 5.22 7.54
CA VAL A 223 -15.78 6.40 6.71
C VAL A 223 -14.71 7.27 7.33
N ILE A 224 -13.98 7.98 6.50
CA ILE A 224 -12.99 8.98 6.89
C ILE A 224 -13.51 10.33 6.41
N TYR A 225 -13.58 11.29 7.31
CA TYR A 225 -13.98 12.65 6.99
C TYR A 225 -12.77 13.51 6.58
N ASN A 226 -13.05 14.63 5.93
CA ASN A 226 -12.06 15.59 5.48
C ASN A 226 -11.27 16.31 6.60
N ASP A 227 -11.65 16.12 7.85
CA ASP A 227 -10.88 16.50 9.05
C ASP A 227 -10.04 15.34 9.61
N THR A 228 -9.93 14.23 8.87
CA THR A 228 -9.29 12.96 9.24
C THR A 228 -9.98 12.17 10.34
N SER A 229 -11.10 12.66 10.88
CA SER A 229 -11.89 11.89 11.84
C SER A 229 -12.51 10.65 11.18
N LYS A 230 -12.74 9.61 11.98
CA LYS A 230 -13.29 8.33 11.54
C LYS A 230 -14.62 8.05 12.19
N ASN A 231 -15.56 7.49 11.43
CA ASN A 231 -16.82 6.97 11.93
C ASN A 231 -17.01 5.54 11.41
N THR A 232 -17.11 4.58 12.33
CA THR A 232 -17.18 3.14 12.03
C THR A 232 -18.62 2.61 11.97
N LYS A 233 -19.63 3.46 11.95
CA LYS A 233 -21.05 3.08 12.04
C LYS A 233 -21.94 3.85 11.05
N VAL A 234 -21.40 4.14 9.88
CA VAL A 234 -22.18 4.80 8.84
C VAL A 234 -22.97 3.75 8.07
N ALA A 235 -24.28 3.95 7.96
CA ALA A 235 -25.14 3.02 7.25
C ALA A 235 -24.80 2.96 5.76
N VAL A 236 -24.79 1.76 5.21
CA VAL A 236 -24.58 1.49 3.78
C VAL A 236 -25.79 0.81 3.18
N THR A 237 -26.15 1.21 1.98
CA THR A 237 -27.19 0.58 1.17
C THR A 237 -26.56 -0.10 -0.04
N TRP A 238 -26.64 -1.42 -0.09
CA TRP A 238 -26.06 -2.24 -1.17
C TRP A 238 -27.00 -2.34 -2.36
N ASP A 239 -26.44 -2.47 -3.56
CA ASP A 239 -27.18 -2.82 -4.78
C ASP A 239 -27.74 -4.24 -4.64
N GLN A 240 -29.03 -4.33 -4.35
CA GLN A 240 -29.72 -5.61 -4.11
C GLN A 240 -29.80 -6.46 -5.39
N ASP A 241 -29.81 -5.86 -6.56
CA ASP A 241 -29.81 -6.60 -7.83
C ASP A 241 -28.45 -7.28 -8.04
N ALA A 242 -27.35 -6.63 -7.64
CA ALA A 242 -26.02 -7.22 -7.67
C ALA A 242 -25.86 -8.31 -6.59
N VAL A 243 -26.31 -8.06 -5.35
CA VAL A 243 -26.30 -9.05 -4.26
C VAL A 243 -27.06 -10.31 -4.67
N SER A 244 -28.23 -10.18 -5.30
CA SER A 244 -29.06 -11.32 -5.74
C SER A 244 -28.40 -12.20 -6.82
N LYS A 245 -27.36 -11.72 -7.47
CA LYS A 245 -26.59 -12.48 -8.49
C LYS A 245 -25.43 -13.27 -7.93
N ILE A 246 -25.14 -13.13 -6.64
CA ILE A 246 -24.11 -13.96 -5.99
C ILE A 246 -24.61 -15.39 -5.93
N ASP A 247 -23.90 -16.28 -6.62
CA ASP A 247 -24.18 -17.70 -6.61
C ASP A 247 -23.44 -18.36 -5.42
N ASN A 248 -24.17 -18.56 -4.34
CA ASN A 248 -23.65 -19.19 -3.12
C ASN A 248 -23.53 -20.71 -3.18
N THR A 249 -23.79 -21.33 -4.33
CA THR A 249 -23.69 -22.78 -4.50
C THR A 249 -22.34 -23.24 -5.04
N LYS A 250 -21.50 -22.30 -5.45
CA LYS A 250 -20.16 -22.55 -6.00
C LYS A 250 -19.21 -21.41 -5.65
N GLU A 251 -17.92 -21.67 -5.75
CA GLU A 251 -16.84 -20.69 -5.66
C GLU A 251 -17.04 -19.53 -6.65
N GLY A 252 -16.75 -18.31 -6.18
CA GLY A 252 -16.87 -17.12 -7.03
C GLY A 252 -16.42 -15.84 -6.34
N LYS A 253 -16.00 -14.83 -7.16
CA LYS A 253 -15.63 -13.50 -6.71
C LYS A 253 -16.60 -12.49 -7.34
N TYR A 254 -17.05 -11.55 -6.54
CA TYR A 254 -18.06 -10.55 -6.93
C TYR A 254 -17.67 -9.18 -6.37
N GLU A 255 -17.97 -8.14 -7.13
CA GLU A 255 -17.87 -6.75 -6.68
C GLU A 255 -19.27 -6.17 -6.52
N ILE A 256 -19.62 -5.74 -5.32
CA ILE A 256 -20.94 -5.21 -4.99
C ILE A 256 -20.79 -3.75 -4.62
N THR A 257 -21.47 -2.87 -5.37
CA THR A 257 -21.50 -1.45 -5.07
C THR A 257 -22.52 -1.15 -3.98
N GLY A 258 -22.12 -0.34 -3.02
CA GLY A 258 -22.97 0.24 -2.01
C GLY A 258 -22.95 1.78 -2.04
N THR A 259 -23.86 2.40 -1.29
CA THR A 259 -23.92 3.85 -1.16
C THR A 259 -24.14 4.22 0.30
N VAL A 260 -23.37 5.19 0.80
CA VAL A 260 -23.55 5.78 2.13
C VAL A 260 -24.43 7.02 2.07
N SER A 261 -24.75 7.60 3.23
CA SER A 261 -25.83 8.60 3.39
C SER A 261 -25.68 9.88 2.56
N ASP A 262 -24.48 10.27 2.16
CA ASP A 262 -24.23 11.46 1.33
C ASP A 262 -24.15 11.17 -0.17
N GLY A 263 -24.36 9.90 -0.56
CA GLY A 263 -24.25 9.44 -1.95
C GLY A 263 -22.86 8.94 -2.35
N THR A 264 -21.88 8.97 -1.45
CA THR A 264 -20.56 8.39 -1.72
C THR A 264 -20.69 6.87 -1.91
N THR A 265 -19.97 6.35 -2.90
CA THR A 265 -19.98 4.92 -3.23
C THR A 265 -18.89 4.17 -2.49
N ILE A 266 -19.16 2.89 -2.20
CA ILE A 266 -18.24 1.92 -1.64
C ILE A 266 -18.30 0.64 -2.47
N ILE A 267 -17.19 -0.10 -2.56
CA ILE A 267 -17.14 -1.42 -3.16
C ILE A 267 -16.97 -2.46 -2.04
N CYS A 268 -17.77 -3.52 -2.10
CA CYS A 268 -17.54 -4.74 -1.32
C CYS A 268 -17.05 -5.84 -2.25
N HIS A 269 -15.85 -6.31 -2.01
CA HIS A 269 -15.28 -7.48 -2.66
C HIS A 269 -15.78 -8.72 -1.92
N VAL A 270 -16.69 -9.45 -2.55
CA VAL A 270 -17.29 -10.66 -1.99
C VAL A 270 -16.62 -11.89 -2.60
N GLU A 271 -16.17 -12.78 -1.75
CA GLU A 271 -15.61 -14.06 -2.17
C GLU A 271 -16.40 -15.22 -1.53
N VAL A 272 -16.92 -16.11 -2.36
CA VAL A 272 -17.58 -17.32 -1.94
C VAL A 272 -16.58 -18.47 -2.12
N ASN A 273 -16.21 -19.13 -1.03
CA ASN A 273 -15.20 -20.17 -1.01
C ASN A 273 -15.82 -21.55 -0.75
N LEU A 274 -15.14 -22.60 -1.16
CA LEU A 274 -15.50 -23.97 -0.76
C LEU A 274 -15.20 -24.20 0.73
N PRO A 275 -15.90 -25.13 1.41
CA PRO A 275 -15.62 -25.43 2.81
C PRO A 275 -14.22 -26.00 2.99
N ASN A 276 -13.43 -25.35 3.82
CA ASN A 276 -12.17 -25.94 4.27
C ASN A 276 -12.47 -27.01 5.36
N VAL A 277 -12.08 -28.23 5.12
CA VAL A 277 -12.32 -29.36 6.04
C VAL A 277 -11.18 -29.58 7.05
N VAL A 278 -10.12 -28.78 6.98
CA VAL A 278 -9.00 -28.82 7.92
C VAL A 278 -9.39 -28.09 9.22
N VAL A 279 -9.33 -28.78 10.33
CA VAL A 279 -9.66 -28.19 11.62
C VAL A 279 -8.48 -27.37 12.15
N ASN A 280 -8.77 -26.15 12.63
CA ASN A 280 -7.74 -25.20 13.08
C ASN A 280 -6.62 -25.03 12.02
N SER A 281 -7.02 -24.73 10.82
CA SER A 281 -6.19 -24.74 9.61
C SER A 281 -5.11 -23.64 9.61
N SER A 282 -5.35 -22.54 10.32
CA SER A 282 -4.44 -21.41 10.49
C SER A 282 -3.95 -21.24 11.94
N PHE A 283 -4.07 -22.30 12.76
CA PHE A 283 -3.56 -22.36 14.14
C PHE A 283 -4.10 -21.29 15.12
N GLU A 284 -5.14 -20.58 14.76
CA GLU A 284 -5.71 -19.48 15.57
C GLU A 284 -6.36 -19.98 16.88
N ASN A 285 -6.80 -21.24 16.92
CA ASN A 285 -7.35 -21.83 18.13
C ASN A 285 -6.22 -22.37 19.03
N ASP A 286 -6.32 -22.13 20.35
CA ASP A 286 -5.37 -22.65 21.35
C ASP A 286 -5.35 -24.19 21.42
N ASP A 287 -6.43 -24.86 21.07
CA ASP A 287 -6.44 -26.32 20.92
C ASP A 287 -5.80 -26.72 19.58
N THR A 288 -4.57 -27.18 19.66
CA THR A 288 -3.79 -27.70 18.53
C THR A 288 -3.68 -29.23 18.52
N SER A 289 -4.44 -29.93 19.36
CA SER A 289 -4.36 -31.39 19.55
C SER A 289 -4.67 -32.21 18.27
N MET A 290 -5.35 -31.61 17.28
CA MET A 290 -5.60 -32.24 15.99
C MET A 290 -4.34 -32.30 15.09
N TRP A 291 -3.34 -31.47 15.38
CA TRP A 291 -2.08 -31.46 14.66
C TRP A 291 -1.04 -32.32 15.38
N LYS A 292 -0.54 -33.33 14.70
CA LYS A 292 0.50 -34.22 15.22
C LYS A 292 1.86 -33.79 14.66
N ILE A 293 2.76 -33.41 15.54
CA ILE A 293 4.16 -33.12 15.21
C ILE A 293 5.01 -34.34 15.47
N THR A 294 5.90 -34.65 14.54
CA THR A 294 6.88 -35.74 14.67
C THR A 294 8.24 -35.22 14.23
N ALA A 295 9.23 -35.22 15.14
CA ALA A 295 10.58 -34.77 14.86
C ALA A 295 11.61 -35.89 15.10
N LYS A 296 12.66 -35.92 14.27
CA LYS A 296 13.86 -36.72 14.54
C LYS A 296 14.86 -35.91 15.36
N GLY A 297 14.91 -36.15 16.65
CA GLY A 297 15.74 -35.40 17.61
C GLY A 297 14.90 -34.35 18.36
N THR A 298 15.49 -33.17 18.60
CA THR A 298 14.77 -32.07 19.25
C THR A 298 13.71 -31.52 18.31
N ASP A 299 12.49 -31.34 18.82
CA ASP A 299 11.42 -30.70 18.07
C ASP A 299 11.76 -29.21 17.89
N PRO A 300 11.87 -28.71 16.64
CA PRO A 300 12.23 -27.31 16.37
C PRO A 300 11.00 -26.40 16.30
N THR A 301 9.78 -26.92 16.53
CA THR A 301 8.52 -26.22 16.27
C THR A 301 7.88 -25.63 17.51
N ASP A 302 7.14 -24.55 17.35
CA ASP A 302 6.26 -23.97 18.33
C ASP A 302 5.05 -23.28 17.65
N PHE A 303 3.91 -23.23 18.36
CA PHE A 303 2.76 -22.44 17.91
C PHE A 303 2.97 -20.99 18.41
N GLN A 304 3.21 -20.08 17.48
CA GLN A 304 3.60 -18.72 17.77
C GLN A 304 2.42 -17.74 17.58
N ASP A 305 2.19 -16.87 18.56
CA ASP A 305 1.22 -15.76 18.46
C ASP A 305 2.00 -14.49 18.09
N LYS A 306 2.13 -14.25 16.81
CA LYS A 306 2.90 -13.13 16.24
C LYS A 306 2.36 -12.80 14.85
N ALA A 307 1.49 -11.80 14.78
CA ALA A 307 0.78 -11.42 13.55
C ALA A 307 1.70 -11.12 12.36
N ASP A 308 2.89 -10.55 12.59
CA ASP A 308 3.86 -10.26 11.52
C ASP A 308 4.45 -11.52 10.86
N ASP A 309 4.39 -12.66 11.54
CA ASP A 309 4.91 -13.95 11.07
C ASP A 309 3.78 -14.90 10.62
N ALA A 310 2.51 -14.57 10.83
CA ALA A 310 1.34 -15.29 10.36
C ALA A 310 0.98 -14.86 8.92
N HIS A 311 0.46 -15.79 8.12
CA HIS A 311 -0.08 -15.45 6.80
C HIS A 311 -1.48 -14.86 6.94
N SER A 312 -2.29 -15.40 7.84
CA SER A 312 -3.57 -14.84 8.23
C SER A 312 -3.73 -14.84 9.75
N GLY A 313 -4.62 -14.00 10.29
CA GLY A 313 -4.84 -13.91 11.72
C GLY A 313 -3.63 -13.42 12.51
N THR A 314 -3.33 -14.08 13.65
CA THR A 314 -2.22 -13.72 14.54
C THR A 314 -1.31 -14.88 14.90
N LYS A 315 -1.68 -16.11 14.58
CA LYS A 315 -0.94 -17.33 14.94
C LYS A 315 -0.48 -18.11 13.72
N ALA A 316 0.66 -18.77 13.85
CA ALA A 316 1.18 -19.70 12.85
C ALA A 316 1.98 -20.82 13.53
N LEU A 317 2.24 -21.91 12.82
CA LEU A 317 3.23 -22.88 13.23
C LEU A 317 4.62 -22.37 12.83
N HIS A 318 5.43 -21.97 13.80
CA HIS A 318 6.80 -21.56 13.64
C HIS A 318 7.77 -22.73 13.80
N PHE A 319 8.94 -22.66 13.17
CA PHE A 319 10.07 -23.53 13.46
C PHE A 319 11.41 -22.80 13.38
N TRP A 320 12.37 -23.26 14.19
CA TRP A 320 13.76 -22.79 14.16
C TRP A 320 14.73 -23.95 14.44
N ALA A 321 15.56 -24.26 13.46
CA ALA A 321 16.58 -25.31 13.51
C ALA A 321 17.86 -24.84 14.24
N GLY A 322 17.73 -24.22 15.44
CA GLY A 322 18.84 -23.59 16.17
C GLY A 322 19.85 -24.59 16.72
N ASP A 323 19.43 -25.78 17.15
CA ASP A 323 20.29 -26.78 17.79
C ASP A 323 21.07 -27.66 16.80
N GLY A 324 20.53 -27.83 15.58
CA GLY A 324 21.11 -28.71 14.56
C GLY A 324 20.23 -28.76 13.31
N ASN A 325 20.57 -29.67 12.41
CA ASN A 325 19.67 -29.95 11.27
C ASN A 325 18.33 -30.47 11.80
N ALA A 326 17.25 -30.03 11.18
CA ALA A 326 15.90 -30.42 11.53
C ALA A 326 15.33 -31.45 10.51
N ASP A 327 14.59 -32.42 11.02
CA ASP A 327 13.81 -33.37 10.24
C ASP A 327 12.48 -33.60 10.99
N PHE A 328 11.42 -32.92 10.56
CA PHE A 328 10.14 -32.95 11.22
C PHE A 328 8.97 -32.96 10.25
N SER A 329 7.85 -33.50 10.70
CA SER A 329 6.56 -33.42 10.00
C SER A 329 5.48 -32.90 10.91
N VAL A 330 4.53 -32.19 10.32
CA VAL A 330 3.30 -31.71 10.95
C VAL A 330 2.15 -32.24 10.14
N GLU A 331 1.24 -33.01 10.78
CA GLU A 331 0.18 -33.69 10.07
C GLU A 331 -1.16 -33.64 10.80
N GLN A 332 -2.24 -33.66 10.04
CA GLN A 332 -3.59 -33.83 10.54
C GLN A 332 -4.28 -35.00 9.82
N GLN A 333 -4.96 -35.87 10.57
CA GLN A 333 -5.81 -36.90 10.00
C GLN A 333 -7.25 -36.43 9.88
N ILE A 334 -7.79 -36.51 8.68
CA ILE A 334 -9.16 -36.09 8.33
C ILE A 334 -9.96 -37.34 7.93
N THR A 335 -11.18 -37.41 8.42
CA THR A 335 -12.11 -38.52 8.17
C THR A 335 -13.50 -37.98 7.86
N GLY A 336 -14.35 -38.82 7.26
CA GLY A 336 -15.73 -38.43 6.95
C GLY A 336 -15.88 -37.57 5.71
N LEU A 337 -14.85 -37.53 4.86
CA LEU A 337 -14.92 -36.83 3.58
C LEU A 337 -15.88 -37.53 2.63
N ALA A 338 -16.64 -36.78 1.86
CA ALA A 338 -17.41 -37.32 0.75
C ALA A 338 -16.47 -37.77 -0.38
N ALA A 339 -16.87 -38.76 -1.14
CA ALA A 339 -16.13 -39.16 -2.34
C ALA A 339 -16.02 -37.95 -3.31
N GLY A 340 -14.86 -37.83 -3.96
CA GLY A 340 -14.61 -36.75 -4.91
C GLY A 340 -13.14 -36.48 -5.13
N THR A 341 -12.89 -35.41 -5.86
CA THR A 341 -11.55 -34.88 -6.09
C THR A 341 -11.33 -33.68 -5.17
N TYR A 342 -10.18 -33.66 -4.49
CA TYR A 342 -9.80 -32.62 -3.55
C TYR A 342 -8.51 -31.94 -3.98
N SER A 343 -8.32 -30.70 -3.52
CA SER A 343 -7.07 -29.95 -3.61
C SER A 343 -6.54 -29.70 -2.20
N LEU A 344 -5.24 -29.88 -2.00
CA LEU A 344 -4.54 -29.53 -0.75
C LEU A 344 -3.54 -28.41 -1.00
N SER A 345 -3.56 -27.40 -0.15
CA SER A 345 -2.54 -26.32 -0.15
C SER A 345 -2.20 -25.90 1.28
N CYS A 346 -1.12 -25.14 1.44
CA CYS A 346 -0.80 -24.36 2.63
C CYS A 346 0.02 -23.13 2.23
N PHE A 347 0.23 -22.22 3.16
CA PHE A 347 1.19 -21.14 3.00
C PHE A 347 2.43 -21.38 3.86
N ALA A 348 3.60 -21.05 3.33
CA ALA A 348 4.86 -21.20 4.02
C ALA A 348 5.83 -20.07 3.65
N GLN A 349 6.55 -19.55 4.64
CA GLN A 349 7.67 -18.65 4.47
C GLN A 349 8.88 -19.11 5.30
N GLY A 350 10.06 -18.58 5.04
CA GLY A 350 11.25 -18.89 5.83
C GLY A 350 12.52 -18.63 5.05
N GLY A 351 13.66 -18.94 5.69
CA GLY A 351 14.95 -18.64 5.11
C GLY A 351 16.10 -19.48 5.68
N ASP A 352 17.33 -19.11 5.27
CA ASP A 352 18.60 -19.73 5.66
C ASP A 352 18.70 -21.23 5.32
N MET A 353 18.00 -21.66 4.28
CA MET A 353 18.00 -23.04 3.80
C MET A 353 19.05 -23.25 2.72
N THR A 354 19.74 -24.39 2.79
CA THR A 354 20.69 -24.80 1.76
C THR A 354 19.98 -25.56 0.63
N GLU A 355 20.66 -25.72 -0.50
CA GLU A 355 20.14 -26.49 -1.66
C GLU A 355 19.80 -27.97 -1.34
N ASP A 356 20.41 -28.52 -0.29
CA ASP A 356 20.12 -29.89 0.18
C ASP A 356 18.85 -29.97 1.05
N SER A 357 18.25 -28.84 1.43
CA SER A 357 16.99 -28.82 2.18
C SER A 357 15.85 -29.34 1.33
N LYS A 358 14.92 -30.06 1.95
CA LYS A 358 13.74 -30.59 1.29
C LYS A 358 12.50 -30.27 2.08
N LEU A 359 11.61 -29.52 1.46
CA LEU A 359 10.31 -29.15 1.99
C LEU A 359 9.23 -29.77 1.10
N THR A 360 8.35 -30.53 1.70
CA THR A 360 7.34 -31.30 0.97
C THR A 360 5.97 -31.10 1.60
N LEU A 361 5.01 -30.58 0.85
CA LEU A 361 3.59 -30.71 1.15
C LEU A 361 3.16 -32.12 0.74
N TYR A 362 2.39 -32.84 1.59
CA TYR A 362 1.95 -34.19 1.25
C TYR A 362 0.51 -34.46 1.70
N ALA A 363 -0.10 -35.39 1.01
CA ALA A 363 -1.33 -36.05 1.43
C ALA A 363 -1.21 -37.60 1.28
N ILE A 364 -1.74 -38.35 2.24
CA ILE A 364 -1.82 -39.81 2.18
C ILE A 364 -3.30 -40.20 2.18
N VAL A 365 -3.78 -40.75 1.08
CA VAL A 365 -5.16 -41.26 0.92
C VAL A 365 -5.12 -42.76 0.85
N ASN A 366 -5.63 -43.44 1.86
CA ASN A 366 -5.60 -44.94 1.95
C ASN A 366 -4.21 -45.55 1.68
N GLY A 367 -3.14 -44.89 2.19
CA GLY A 367 -1.77 -45.37 2.02
C GLY A 367 -1.11 -44.98 0.68
N LYS A 368 -1.83 -44.33 -0.23
CA LYS A 368 -1.25 -43.72 -1.42
C LYS A 368 -0.80 -42.30 -1.10
N GLU A 369 0.46 -42.04 -1.31
CA GLU A 369 1.06 -40.71 -1.07
C GLU A 369 0.99 -39.84 -2.32
N TYR A 370 0.69 -38.54 -2.10
CA TYR A 370 0.73 -37.44 -3.07
C TYR A 370 1.62 -36.39 -2.48
N THR A 371 2.55 -35.81 -3.27
CA THR A 371 3.53 -34.87 -2.76
C THR A 371 3.72 -33.68 -3.71
N GLN A 372 4.03 -32.55 -3.13
CA GLN A 372 4.51 -31.35 -3.82
C GLN A 372 5.73 -30.80 -3.08
N ASP A 373 6.91 -30.93 -3.70
CA ASP A 373 8.11 -30.30 -3.18
C ASP A 373 8.09 -28.78 -3.46
N PHE A 374 8.61 -28.00 -2.52
CA PHE A 374 8.71 -26.55 -2.63
C PHE A 374 9.92 -26.02 -1.86
N MET A 375 10.21 -24.74 -1.98
CA MET A 375 11.25 -24.04 -1.21
C MET A 375 10.76 -22.67 -0.79
N VAL A 376 11.17 -22.23 0.38
CA VAL A 376 10.97 -20.86 0.88
C VAL A 376 12.25 -20.05 0.69
N THR A 377 12.14 -18.74 0.61
CA THR A 377 13.25 -17.87 0.20
C THR A 377 13.58 -16.80 1.23
N ASN A 378 12.58 -16.21 1.90
CA ASN A 378 12.78 -15.12 2.84
C ASN A 378 11.53 -14.86 3.70
N TRP A 379 11.63 -13.93 4.64
CA TRP A 379 10.51 -13.42 5.43
C TRP A 379 9.53 -12.64 4.56
N ALA A 380 8.23 -12.81 4.83
CA ALA A 380 7.11 -12.25 4.07
C ALA A 380 7.05 -12.65 2.57
N GLU A 381 7.90 -13.56 2.11
CA GLU A 381 7.86 -14.13 0.77
C GLU A 381 7.10 -15.46 0.78
N TRP A 382 5.80 -15.41 0.98
CA TRP A 382 4.95 -16.58 1.09
C TRP A 382 4.93 -17.44 -0.16
N LYS A 383 5.08 -18.73 0.03
CA LYS A 383 4.90 -19.77 -0.99
C LYS A 383 3.60 -20.51 -0.72
N ASN A 384 2.89 -20.86 -1.78
CA ASN A 384 1.66 -21.63 -1.72
C ASN A 384 1.83 -22.91 -2.55
N PRO A 385 2.43 -23.98 -2.00
CA PRO A 385 2.44 -25.28 -2.65
C PRO A 385 1.03 -25.88 -2.72
N VAL A 386 0.69 -26.50 -3.85
CA VAL A 386 -0.63 -27.08 -4.10
C VAL A 386 -0.48 -28.50 -4.62
N ILE A 387 -1.21 -29.43 -4.03
CA ILE A 387 -1.42 -30.77 -4.59
C ILE A 387 -2.85 -30.83 -5.15
N PRO A 388 -3.04 -30.70 -6.45
CA PRO A 388 -4.34 -30.83 -7.10
C PRO A 388 -4.73 -32.29 -7.22
N ASP A 389 -6.00 -32.58 -7.54
CA ASP A 389 -6.49 -33.86 -7.99
C ASP A 389 -6.32 -35.05 -7.01
N LEU A 390 -6.43 -34.81 -5.71
CA LEU A 390 -6.48 -35.84 -4.69
C LEU A 390 -7.79 -36.66 -4.85
N LYS A 391 -7.69 -37.91 -5.23
CA LYS A 391 -8.87 -38.76 -5.37
C LYS A 391 -9.21 -39.43 -4.03
N VAL A 392 -10.34 -39.02 -3.46
CA VAL A 392 -10.85 -39.51 -2.18
C VAL A 392 -12.11 -40.32 -2.42
N GLY A 393 -12.15 -41.54 -1.92
CA GLY A 393 -13.33 -42.40 -1.90
C GLY A 393 -14.16 -42.20 -0.64
N GLU A 394 -15.39 -42.72 -0.66
CA GLU A 394 -16.25 -42.68 0.53
C GLU A 394 -15.61 -43.47 1.69
N GLY A 395 -15.48 -42.83 2.85
CA GLY A 395 -14.89 -43.45 4.05
C GLY A 395 -13.37 -43.52 4.07
N ASP A 396 -12.70 -42.97 3.07
CA ASP A 396 -11.24 -42.89 3.05
C ASP A 396 -10.70 -42.08 4.22
N LYS A 397 -9.54 -42.50 4.73
CA LYS A 397 -8.73 -41.69 5.65
C LYS A 397 -7.75 -40.87 4.85
N VAL A 398 -7.73 -39.58 5.10
CA VAL A 398 -6.78 -38.66 4.50
C VAL A 398 -5.88 -38.09 5.60
N ILE A 399 -4.58 -38.24 5.43
CA ILE A 399 -3.58 -37.53 6.25
C ILE A 399 -3.01 -36.44 5.38
N ILE A 400 -3.04 -35.21 5.85
CA ILE A 400 -2.41 -34.08 5.21
C ILE A 400 -1.26 -33.54 6.07
N GLY A 401 -0.26 -32.95 5.46
CA GLY A 401 0.82 -32.35 6.24
C GLY A 401 1.96 -31.81 5.42
N VAL A 402 2.97 -31.35 6.13
CA VAL A 402 4.26 -30.95 5.58
C VAL A 402 5.39 -31.73 6.23
N HIS A 403 6.44 -31.99 5.47
CA HIS A 403 7.67 -32.60 5.94
C HIS A 403 8.86 -31.73 5.57
N TYR A 404 9.65 -31.34 6.57
CA TYR A 404 10.82 -30.49 6.43
C TYR A 404 12.07 -31.24 6.81
N ILE A 405 13.04 -31.25 5.90
CA ILE A 405 14.42 -31.67 6.16
C ILE A 405 15.29 -30.45 5.82
N CYS A 406 15.87 -29.81 6.82
CA CYS A 406 16.63 -28.59 6.60
C CYS A 406 17.87 -28.50 7.50
N ASN A 407 18.80 -27.64 7.10
CA ASN A 407 20.07 -27.43 7.79
C ASN A 407 19.90 -26.63 9.09
N LYS A 408 20.91 -26.71 9.95
CA LYS A 408 21.00 -25.84 11.12
C LYS A 408 20.94 -24.36 10.74
N GLY A 409 20.16 -23.59 11.47
CA GLY A 409 19.93 -22.18 11.27
C GLY A 409 18.70 -21.88 10.41
N SER A 410 18.13 -22.85 9.72
CA SER A 410 16.87 -22.66 8.97
C SER A 410 15.72 -22.29 9.89
N TRP A 411 14.85 -21.44 9.40
CA TRP A 411 13.68 -20.92 10.12
C TRP A 411 12.50 -20.72 9.19
N GLY A 412 11.31 -20.64 9.75
CA GLY A 412 10.12 -20.33 8.96
C GLY A 412 8.83 -20.47 9.73
N THR A 413 7.74 -20.13 9.02
CA THR A 413 6.36 -20.33 9.48
C THR A 413 5.53 -21.05 8.42
N ILE A 414 4.53 -21.80 8.89
CA ILE A 414 3.59 -22.56 8.09
C ILE A 414 2.21 -22.18 8.56
N ASP A 415 1.29 -21.92 7.62
CA ASP A 415 -0.02 -21.40 7.94
C ASP A 415 -1.06 -21.81 6.89
N ASP A 416 -2.34 -21.57 7.17
CA ASP A 416 -3.49 -21.67 6.25
C ASP A 416 -3.52 -22.94 5.41
N PHE A 417 -3.59 -24.11 6.09
CA PHE A 417 -3.85 -25.35 5.37
C PHE A 417 -5.27 -25.38 4.82
N VAL A 418 -5.42 -25.71 3.55
CA VAL A 418 -6.71 -25.83 2.89
C VAL A 418 -6.82 -27.22 2.24
N LEU A 419 -7.84 -27.98 2.61
CA LEU A 419 -8.26 -29.17 1.89
C LEU A 419 -9.72 -29.00 1.48
N GLU A 420 -9.95 -28.81 0.20
CA GLU A 420 -11.27 -28.50 -0.35
C GLU A 420 -11.65 -29.47 -1.45
N LYS A 421 -12.95 -29.77 -1.58
CA LYS A 421 -13.47 -30.58 -2.65
C LYS A 421 -13.66 -29.78 -3.90
N VAL A 422 -12.94 -30.12 -4.99
CA VAL A 422 -12.97 -29.38 -6.26
C VAL A 422 -13.90 -30.01 -7.31
N SER A 423 -14.22 -31.28 -7.17
CA SER A 423 -15.24 -31.94 -7.99
C SER A 423 -15.72 -33.25 -7.39
N ASP A 424 -16.86 -33.76 -7.86
CA ASP A 424 -17.40 -35.08 -7.54
C ASP A 424 -16.61 -36.23 -8.21
#